data_f88bb9e4e6c033f8a08846c4d8ed3661
#
_entry.id   f88bb9e4e6c033f8a08846c4d8ed3661
#
_cell.length_a   1.000
_cell.length_b   1.000
_cell.length_c   1.000
_cell.angle_alpha   90.00
_cell.angle_beta   90.00
_cell.angle_gamma   90.00
#
_symmetry.space_group_name_H-M   'P 1'
#
loop_
_entity.id
_entity.type
_entity.pdbx_description
1 polymer ?
#
loop_
_entity_poly.entity_id
_entity_poly.type
_entity_poly.pdbx_seq_one_letter_code
_entity_poly.pdbx_strand_id
1 'polypeptide(L)'
;MKYGRTYNFSAGPAMMPEPVLEEIAAEMMNYRGSGMCVMEMSHRSKVFQQIRDEAEADLRKLMGIPDNYKVLFVQGGGTVQFAMVPINLMKNGVACYVETGAWSKKAIAEAKKYGEVKIVASSKDENFSYIPDCSDLDIPEDADYVYICENETINGTTYHKLPNTKGKVLVSDQSSMFLSRPCNVSDYGLIWAGVQKNVGPAGMAVVIIREDLIREDLDPKTPVYLSYKTHADADSLYNTPNCWAIYCCGKVFKYLLDNGGLEAMAKRNEEKAAVLYDFLDQSKFFTGAVRKEDRSLMNVPFVTPSKEQDADVVAASKAAGFDNLKGHKSVGGLRASIYNAMPKEGVEALVEFLKKYEAEHA
;
A
#
# COMPACT_ATOMS: atom_id res chain seq x y z
N MET A 1 21.06 -6.32 12.10
CA MET A 1 19.78 -5.92 12.78
C MET A 1 19.74 -6.49 14.19
N LYS A 2 19.09 -5.79 15.12
CA LYS A 2 18.82 -6.25 16.48
C LYS A 2 18.00 -7.55 16.46
N TYR A 3 18.07 -8.35 17.50
CA TYR A 3 17.34 -9.63 17.63
C TYR A 3 17.61 -10.70 16.56
N GLY A 4 18.69 -10.61 15.81
CA GLY A 4 19.00 -11.58 14.74
C GLY A 4 18.01 -11.55 13.56
N ARG A 5 17.28 -10.45 13.37
CA ARG A 5 16.32 -10.31 12.26
C ARG A 5 17.05 -10.25 10.93
N THR A 6 16.47 -10.86 9.90
CA THR A 6 16.93 -10.76 8.51
C THR A 6 16.43 -9.48 7.84
N TYR A 7 17.09 -9.04 6.78
CA TYR A 7 16.54 -8.02 5.88
C TYR A 7 15.47 -8.65 4.99
N ASN A 8 14.20 -8.39 5.32
CA ASN A 8 13.05 -8.95 4.62
C ASN A 8 12.55 -7.98 3.54
N PHE A 9 12.79 -8.32 2.27
CA PHE A 9 12.36 -7.56 1.09
C PHE A 9 10.99 -7.99 0.56
N SER A 10 10.16 -8.65 1.38
CA SER A 10 8.82 -9.09 1.00
C SER A 10 7.94 -7.93 0.55
N ALA A 11 7.15 -8.17 -0.49
CA ALA A 11 6.16 -7.22 -0.99
C ALA A 11 4.89 -7.08 -0.12
N GLY A 12 4.80 -7.92 0.92
CA GLY A 12 3.72 -7.93 1.90
C GLY A 12 3.29 -9.36 2.27
N PRO A 13 3.18 -9.66 3.58
CA PRO A 13 3.51 -8.78 4.71
C PRO A 13 4.96 -8.33 4.71
N ALA A 14 5.18 -7.05 5.04
CA ALA A 14 6.50 -6.42 5.02
C ALA A 14 7.10 -6.27 6.43
N MET A 15 8.31 -5.71 6.49
CA MET A 15 8.92 -5.36 7.76
C MET A 15 8.07 -4.33 8.52
N MET A 16 8.14 -4.40 9.85
CA MET A 16 7.66 -3.34 10.74
C MET A 16 8.86 -2.66 11.44
N PRO A 17 8.75 -1.39 11.83
CA PRO A 17 9.81 -0.69 12.55
C PRO A 17 10.17 -1.41 13.85
N GLU A 18 11.45 -1.64 14.14
CA GLU A 18 11.88 -2.31 15.37
C GLU A 18 11.38 -1.61 16.65
N PRO A 19 11.45 -0.26 16.77
CA PRO A 19 10.92 0.42 17.95
C PRO A 19 9.41 0.17 18.18
N VAL A 20 8.63 0.06 17.10
CA VAL A 20 7.20 -0.28 17.19
C VAL A 20 7.01 -1.71 17.68
N LEU A 21 7.80 -2.67 17.20
CA LEU A 21 7.74 -4.05 17.65
C LEU A 21 8.17 -4.20 19.11
N GLU A 22 9.16 -3.43 19.57
CA GLU A 22 9.61 -3.40 20.97
C GLU A 22 8.49 -2.87 21.89
N GLU A 23 7.81 -1.78 21.48
CA GLU A 23 6.68 -1.22 22.22
C GLU A 23 5.51 -2.23 22.30
N ILE A 24 5.16 -2.84 21.15
CA ILE A 24 4.14 -3.88 21.09
C ILE A 24 4.48 -5.07 22.01
N ALA A 25 5.74 -5.52 22.01
CA ALA A 25 6.19 -6.63 22.85
C ALA A 25 6.10 -6.27 24.35
N ALA A 26 6.44 -5.05 24.72
CA ALA A 26 6.34 -4.58 26.11
C ALA A 26 4.88 -4.50 26.59
N GLU A 27 3.93 -4.18 25.73
CA GLU A 27 2.50 -4.10 26.04
C GLU A 27 1.74 -5.43 25.84
N MET A 28 2.41 -6.48 25.30
CA MET A 28 1.76 -7.72 24.84
C MET A 28 0.89 -8.38 25.92
N MET A 29 1.37 -8.49 27.14
CA MET A 29 0.65 -9.19 28.22
C MET A 29 -0.28 -8.28 29.02
N ASN A 30 -0.04 -6.97 28.99
CA ASN A 30 -0.79 -6.02 29.81
C ASN A 30 -0.73 -4.62 29.20
N TYR A 31 -1.64 -4.33 28.30
CA TYR A 31 -1.71 -3.03 27.64
C TYR A 31 -1.99 -1.92 28.64
N ARG A 32 -1.01 -1.03 28.84
CA ARG A 32 -1.11 0.17 29.72
C ARG A 32 -1.78 -0.08 31.08
N GLY A 33 -1.54 -1.24 31.68
CA GLY A 33 -2.09 -1.60 33.00
C GLY A 33 -3.55 -2.06 32.99
N SER A 34 -4.15 -2.30 31.83
CA SER A 34 -5.53 -2.80 31.68
C SER A 34 -5.74 -4.23 32.21
N GLY A 35 -4.66 -4.97 32.47
CA GLY A 35 -4.69 -6.38 32.82
C GLY A 35 -4.96 -7.33 31.65
N MET A 36 -5.01 -6.83 30.42
CA MET A 36 -5.34 -7.61 29.22
C MET A 36 -4.40 -7.32 28.04
N CYS A 37 -4.19 -8.34 27.20
CA CYS A 37 -3.66 -8.17 25.87
C CYS A 37 -4.71 -7.49 24.96
N VAL A 38 -4.29 -6.68 24.00
CA VAL A 38 -5.22 -6.05 23.02
C VAL A 38 -6.02 -7.09 22.24
N MET A 39 -5.45 -8.28 21.97
CA MET A 39 -6.13 -9.36 21.22
C MET A 39 -7.35 -9.94 21.94
N GLU A 40 -7.43 -9.82 23.27
CA GLU A 40 -8.53 -10.35 24.08
C GLU A 40 -9.51 -9.27 24.56
N MET A 41 -9.26 -7.99 24.21
CA MET A 41 -10.13 -6.89 24.60
C MET A 41 -11.46 -6.91 23.85
N SER A 42 -12.55 -6.67 24.56
CA SER A 42 -13.80 -6.32 23.92
C SER A 42 -13.65 -5.00 23.15
N HIS A 43 -14.02 -5.01 21.86
CA HIS A 43 -14.02 -3.79 21.04
C HIS A 43 -15.02 -2.72 21.53
N ARG A 44 -15.97 -3.08 22.43
CA ARG A 44 -16.91 -2.17 23.08
C ARG A 44 -16.37 -1.59 24.39
N SER A 45 -15.20 -2.04 24.84
CA SER A 45 -14.58 -1.48 26.04
C SER A 45 -14.05 -0.07 25.77
N LYS A 46 -14.07 0.79 26.80
CA LYS A 46 -13.51 2.14 26.71
C LYS A 46 -12.02 2.13 26.34
N VAL A 47 -11.29 1.12 26.81
CA VAL A 47 -9.85 0.98 26.52
C VAL A 47 -9.63 0.74 25.03
N PHE A 48 -10.42 -0.14 24.40
CA PHE A 48 -10.26 -0.38 22.96
C PHE A 48 -10.78 0.80 22.12
N GLN A 49 -11.88 1.43 22.53
CA GLN A 49 -12.34 2.66 21.86
C GLN A 49 -11.25 3.73 21.86
N GLN A 50 -10.53 3.91 22.96
CA GLN A 50 -9.39 4.83 23.03
C GLN A 50 -8.27 4.42 22.04
N ILE A 51 -7.94 3.12 21.92
CA ILE A 51 -6.95 2.64 20.94
C ILE A 51 -7.36 3.04 19.52
N ARG A 52 -8.63 2.83 19.16
CA ARG A 52 -9.16 3.17 17.86
C ARG A 52 -9.15 4.69 17.61
N ASP A 53 -9.57 5.47 18.61
CA ASP A 53 -9.62 6.93 18.53
C ASP A 53 -8.22 7.53 18.39
N GLU A 54 -7.24 7.05 19.16
CA GLU A 54 -5.84 7.45 19.05
C GLU A 54 -5.29 7.13 17.65
N ALA A 55 -5.57 5.92 17.12
CA ALA A 55 -5.11 5.53 15.78
C ALA A 55 -5.71 6.41 14.69
N GLU A 56 -7.02 6.73 14.75
CA GLU A 56 -7.65 7.63 13.79
C GLU A 56 -7.11 9.05 13.91
N ALA A 57 -6.96 9.59 15.11
CA ALA A 57 -6.44 10.93 15.34
C ALA A 57 -5.01 11.10 14.81
N ASP A 58 -4.14 10.12 15.05
CA ASP A 58 -2.76 10.13 14.56
C ASP A 58 -2.71 10.04 13.03
N LEU A 59 -3.56 9.22 12.40
CA LEU A 59 -3.65 9.14 10.94
C LEU A 59 -4.16 10.45 10.33
N ARG A 60 -5.21 11.04 10.93
CA ARG A 60 -5.73 12.35 10.48
C ARG A 60 -4.66 13.42 10.54
N LYS A 61 -3.88 13.45 11.60
CA LYS A 61 -2.76 14.40 11.77
C LYS A 61 -1.65 14.15 10.74
N LEU A 62 -1.26 12.90 10.48
CA LEU A 62 -0.22 12.54 9.51
C LEU A 62 -0.55 12.99 8.10
N MET A 63 -1.79 12.77 7.66
CA MET A 63 -2.20 13.02 6.29
C MET A 63 -2.92 14.36 6.10
N GLY A 64 -3.18 15.12 7.17
CA GLY A 64 -4.00 16.34 7.09
C GLY A 64 -5.43 16.04 6.60
N ILE A 65 -6.05 14.95 7.08
CA ILE A 65 -7.37 14.51 6.60
C ILE A 65 -8.43 15.53 7.00
N PRO A 66 -9.17 16.14 6.05
CA PRO A 66 -10.24 17.09 6.36
C PRO A 66 -11.40 16.45 7.13
N ASP A 67 -12.15 17.29 7.88
CA ASP A 67 -13.25 16.82 8.73
C ASP A 67 -14.41 16.19 7.94
N ASN A 68 -14.57 16.54 6.67
CA ASN A 68 -15.58 15.97 5.77
C ASN A 68 -15.17 14.62 5.14
N TYR A 69 -14.17 13.95 5.72
CA TYR A 69 -13.80 12.58 5.39
C TYR A 69 -13.97 11.64 6.57
N LYS A 70 -14.46 10.44 6.31
CA LYS A 70 -14.45 9.34 7.28
C LYS A 70 -13.20 8.49 7.13
N VAL A 71 -12.64 8.06 8.26
CA VAL A 71 -11.56 7.07 8.32
C VAL A 71 -12.15 5.76 8.81
N LEU A 72 -12.02 4.71 8.02
CA LEU A 72 -12.60 3.40 8.31
C LEU A 72 -11.51 2.34 8.39
N PHE A 73 -11.61 1.47 9.40
CA PHE A 73 -10.77 0.28 9.57
C PHE A 73 -11.58 -0.96 9.20
N VAL A 74 -11.36 -1.50 7.99
CA VAL A 74 -12.20 -2.54 7.40
C VAL A 74 -11.44 -3.86 7.29
N GLN A 75 -12.01 -4.96 7.77
CA GLN A 75 -11.43 -6.30 7.65
C GLN A 75 -11.41 -6.78 6.19
N GLY A 76 -10.59 -7.81 5.89
CA GLY A 76 -10.50 -8.43 4.57
C GLY A 76 -9.39 -7.90 3.67
N GLY A 77 -8.69 -6.85 4.08
CA GLY A 77 -7.57 -6.26 3.34
C GLY A 77 -7.98 -5.73 1.97
N GLY A 78 -6.98 -5.55 1.07
CA GLY A 78 -7.20 -4.93 -0.24
C GLY A 78 -8.13 -5.70 -1.17
N THR A 79 -8.18 -7.04 -1.07
CA THR A 79 -9.04 -7.83 -1.96
C THR A 79 -10.52 -7.52 -1.77
N VAL A 80 -10.95 -7.27 -0.53
CA VAL A 80 -12.33 -6.87 -0.24
C VAL A 80 -12.62 -5.48 -0.79
N GLN A 81 -11.65 -4.59 -0.78
CA GLN A 81 -11.82 -3.22 -1.31
C GLN A 81 -12.05 -3.19 -2.83
N PHE A 82 -11.52 -4.15 -3.59
CA PHE A 82 -11.84 -4.27 -5.02
C PHE A 82 -13.36 -4.45 -5.27
N ALA A 83 -14.07 -5.12 -4.36
CA ALA A 83 -15.52 -5.26 -4.42
C ALA A 83 -16.26 -4.07 -3.76
N MET A 84 -15.78 -3.61 -2.59
CA MET A 84 -16.47 -2.53 -1.86
C MET A 84 -16.51 -1.22 -2.64
N VAL A 85 -15.43 -0.86 -3.35
CA VAL A 85 -15.39 0.36 -4.16
C VAL A 85 -16.53 0.40 -5.18
N PRO A 86 -16.67 -0.53 -6.12
CA PRO A 86 -17.78 -0.48 -7.08
C PRO A 86 -19.16 -0.65 -6.43
N ILE A 87 -19.33 -1.48 -5.41
CA ILE A 87 -20.59 -1.62 -4.67
C ILE A 87 -21.06 -0.27 -4.13
N ASN A 88 -20.16 0.51 -3.55
CA ASN A 88 -20.53 1.76 -2.87
C ASN A 88 -20.52 2.98 -3.79
N LEU A 89 -19.71 3.02 -4.84
CA LEU A 89 -19.52 4.23 -5.65
C LEU A 89 -20.14 4.17 -7.04
N MET A 90 -20.41 2.99 -7.60
CA MET A 90 -20.97 2.83 -8.96
C MET A 90 -22.48 3.09 -8.95
N LYS A 91 -22.89 4.36 -8.93
CA LYS A 91 -24.29 4.77 -8.87
C LYS A 91 -24.96 4.74 -10.24
N ASN A 92 -24.28 5.25 -11.28
CA ASN A 92 -24.76 5.26 -12.67
C ASN A 92 -24.38 3.94 -13.38
N GLY A 93 -23.59 3.09 -12.73
CA GLY A 93 -23.15 1.81 -13.29
C GLY A 93 -21.97 1.92 -14.25
N VAL A 94 -21.26 3.05 -14.30
CA VAL A 94 -20.10 3.28 -15.19
C VAL A 94 -18.91 3.78 -14.39
N ALA A 95 -17.74 3.15 -14.54
CA ALA A 95 -16.50 3.60 -13.91
C ALA A 95 -15.32 3.55 -14.86
N CYS A 96 -14.38 4.48 -14.70
CA CYS A 96 -13.14 4.56 -15.46
C CYS A 96 -11.98 4.01 -14.68
N TYR A 97 -11.11 3.27 -15.35
CA TYR A 97 -9.91 2.69 -14.74
C TYR A 97 -8.68 2.98 -15.61
N VAL A 98 -7.56 3.27 -14.94
CA VAL A 98 -6.24 3.27 -15.59
C VAL A 98 -5.57 1.92 -15.31
N GLU A 99 -5.22 1.19 -16.37
CA GLU A 99 -4.64 -0.15 -16.28
C GLU A 99 -3.10 -0.05 -16.31
N THR A 100 -2.46 -0.13 -15.13
CA THR A 100 -1.02 0.07 -14.94
C THR A 100 -0.29 -1.16 -14.41
N GLY A 101 -1.00 -2.27 -14.21
CA GLY A 101 -0.36 -3.48 -13.71
C GLY A 101 -1.31 -4.56 -13.24
N ALA A 102 -0.76 -5.46 -12.43
CA ALA A 102 -1.50 -6.64 -11.97
C ALA A 102 -2.61 -6.30 -10.98
N TRP A 103 -2.46 -5.25 -10.18
CA TRP A 103 -3.44 -4.89 -9.16
C TRP A 103 -4.59 -4.08 -9.77
N SER A 104 -4.30 -3.10 -10.63
CA SER A 104 -5.33 -2.42 -11.41
C SER A 104 -6.16 -3.39 -12.26
N LYS A 105 -5.54 -4.42 -12.87
CA LYS A 105 -6.27 -5.49 -13.58
C LYS A 105 -7.22 -6.26 -12.68
N LYS A 106 -6.85 -6.57 -11.44
CA LYS A 106 -7.75 -7.25 -10.48
C LYS A 106 -8.91 -6.36 -10.09
N ALA A 107 -8.65 -5.07 -9.85
CA ALA A 107 -9.70 -4.09 -9.56
C ALA A 107 -10.69 -3.98 -10.73
N ILE A 108 -10.20 -3.89 -11.96
CA ILE A 108 -11.01 -3.89 -13.20
C ILE A 108 -11.88 -5.15 -13.29
N ALA A 109 -11.28 -6.32 -13.05
CA ALA A 109 -12.00 -7.60 -13.17
C ALA A 109 -13.12 -7.72 -12.12
N GLU A 110 -12.91 -7.19 -10.91
CA GLU A 110 -13.92 -7.18 -9.87
C GLU A 110 -15.02 -6.16 -10.17
N ALA A 111 -14.67 -4.94 -10.58
CA ALA A 111 -15.62 -3.86 -10.88
C ALA A 111 -16.58 -4.21 -12.02
N LYS A 112 -16.13 -4.97 -13.02
CA LYS A 112 -16.97 -5.48 -14.13
C LYS A 112 -18.15 -6.34 -13.70
N LYS A 113 -18.17 -6.82 -12.45
CA LYS A 113 -19.32 -7.56 -11.89
C LYS A 113 -20.47 -6.65 -11.46
N TYR A 114 -20.20 -5.37 -11.30
CA TYR A 114 -21.13 -4.38 -10.76
C TYR A 114 -21.60 -3.36 -11.79
N GLY A 115 -20.89 -3.20 -12.91
CA GLY A 115 -21.25 -2.27 -13.95
C GLY A 115 -20.29 -2.26 -15.13
N GLU A 116 -20.43 -1.25 -16.01
CA GLU A 116 -19.53 -1.03 -17.13
C GLU A 116 -18.20 -0.45 -16.64
N VAL A 117 -17.10 -1.00 -17.12
CA VAL A 117 -15.75 -0.51 -16.83
C VAL A 117 -15.09 -0.06 -18.13
N LYS A 118 -14.75 1.23 -18.20
CA LYS A 118 -13.96 1.82 -19.29
C LYS A 118 -12.49 1.91 -18.89
N ILE A 119 -11.60 1.30 -19.66
CA ILE A 119 -10.16 1.48 -19.51
C ILE A 119 -9.79 2.73 -20.30
N VAL A 120 -9.51 3.83 -19.58
CA VAL A 120 -9.27 5.15 -20.18
C VAL A 120 -7.81 5.42 -20.51
N ALA A 121 -6.90 4.62 -19.95
CA ALA A 121 -5.48 4.55 -20.33
C ALA A 121 -4.89 3.21 -19.87
N SER A 122 -3.83 2.74 -20.57
CA SER A 122 -3.15 1.48 -20.20
C SER A 122 -1.70 1.54 -20.65
N SER A 123 -0.79 0.94 -19.86
CA SER A 123 0.61 0.71 -20.21
C SER A 123 0.91 -0.77 -20.51
N LYS A 124 -0.11 -1.53 -20.89
CA LYS A 124 0.00 -2.96 -21.21
C LYS A 124 0.92 -3.25 -22.41
N ASP A 125 1.03 -2.32 -23.34
CA ASP A 125 1.88 -2.38 -24.53
C ASP A 125 3.35 -2.60 -24.20
N GLU A 126 3.86 -2.02 -23.09
CA GLU A 126 5.21 -2.23 -22.58
C GLU A 126 5.24 -3.00 -21.26
N ASN A 127 4.35 -3.97 -21.10
CA ASN A 127 4.28 -4.85 -19.91
C ASN A 127 4.20 -4.08 -18.58
N PHE A 128 3.54 -2.90 -18.58
CA PHE A 128 3.36 -2.06 -17.40
C PHE A 128 4.66 -1.51 -16.81
N SER A 129 5.63 -1.20 -17.65
CA SER A 129 6.92 -0.62 -17.24
C SER A 129 6.89 0.90 -17.08
N TYR A 130 5.73 1.55 -17.32
CA TYR A 130 5.55 2.99 -17.23
C TYR A 130 4.11 3.35 -16.80
N ILE A 131 3.90 4.63 -16.43
CA ILE A 131 2.58 5.22 -16.20
C ILE A 131 2.13 5.92 -17.49
N PRO A 132 0.97 5.58 -18.06
CA PRO A 132 0.50 6.23 -19.29
C PRO A 132 0.19 7.71 -19.03
N ASP A 133 0.26 8.54 -20.08
CA ASP A 133 -0.17 9.93 -19.96
C ASP A 133 -1.67 10.00 -19.59
N CYS A 134 -1.94 10.59 -18.45
CA CYS A 134 -3.28 10.76 -17.89
C CYS A 134 -3.70 12.23 -17.84
N SER A 135 -3.09 13.11 -18.65
CA SER A 135 -3.40 14.54 -18.69
C SER A 135 -4.71 14.86 -19.41
N ASP A 136 -5.13 14.01 -20.36
CA ASP A 136 -6.37 14.18 -21.14
C ASP A 136 -7.05 12.82 -21.39
N LEU A 137 -7.68 12.28 -20.34
CA LEU A 137 -8.40 11.02 -20.41
C LEU A 137 -9.77 11.18 -21.08
N ASP A 138 -10.20 10.19 -21.89
CA ASP A 138 -11.54 10.11 -22.45
C ASP A 138 -12.53 9.56 -21.40
N ILE A 139 -13.01 10.45 -20.52
CA ILE A 139 -13.91 10.13 -19.41
C ILE A 139 -15.34 10.50 -19.81
N PRO A 140 -16.29 9.54 -19.86
CA PRO A 140 -17.69 9.82 -20.17
C PRO A 140 -18.39 10.63 -19.06
N GLU A 141 -19.42 11.39 -19.44
CA GLU A 141 -20.17 12.23 -18.50
C GLU A 141 -20.88 11.44 -17.40
N ASP A 142 -21.30 10.21 -17.67
CA ASP A 142 -21.99 9.33 -16.74
C ASP A 142 -21.03 8.51 -15.84
N ALA A 143 -19.71 8.66 -16.01
CA ALA A 143 -18.75 7.98 -15.16
C ALA A 143 -18.88 8.42 -13.68
N ASP A 144 -18.97 7.44 -12.80
CA ASP A 144 -19.07 7.65 -11.35
C ASP A 144 -17.73 8.03 -10.72
N TYR A 145 -16.64 7.41 -11.19
CA TYR A 145 -15.30 7.67 -10.67
C TYR A 145 -14.19 7.25 -11.67
N VAL A 146 -12.99 7.73 -11.40
CA VAL A 146 -11.74 7.26 -12.02
C VAL A 146 -10.92 6.53 -10.96
N TYR A 147 -10.48 5.32 -11.27
CA TYR A 147 -9.70 4.47 -10.35
C TYR A 147 -8.26 4.33 -10.83
N ILE A 148 -7.32 4.47 -9.88
CA ILE A 148 -5.89 4.18 -10.07
C ILE A 148 -5.38 3.24 -8.99
N CYS A 149 -4.42 2.39 -9.35
CA CYS A 149 -3.49 1.78 -8.41
C CYS A 149 -2.24 2.68 -8.37
N GLU A 150 -2.13 3.53 -7.36
CA GLU A 150 -1.15 4.62 -7.37
C GLU A 150 0.30 4.14 -7.28
N ASN A 151 0.50 2.93 -6.76
CA ASN A 151 1.78 2.22 -6.80
C ASN A 151 1.55 0.72 -7.09
N GLU A 152 1.97 0.27 -8.25
CA GLU A 152 1.86 -1.14 -8.65
C GLU A 152 2.99 -1.97 -8.02
N THR A 153 2.67 -2.71 -6.98
CA THR A 153 3.62 -3.50 -6.18
C THR A 153 4.42 -4.53 -6.99
N ILE A 154 3.81 -5.09 -8.06
CA ILE A 154 4.40 -6.16 -8.87
C ILE A 154 5.27 -5.56 -9.98
N ASN A 155 4.75 -4.54 -10.66
CA ASN A 155 5.41 -3.92 -11.79
C ASN A 155 6.40 -2.84 -11.38
N GLY A 156 6.26 -2.25 -10.18
CA GLY A 156 7.20 -1.26 -9.62
C GLY A 156 7.00 0.15 -10.16
N THR A 157 5.87 0.43 -10.78
CA THR A 157 5.50 1.77 -11.26
C THR A 157 4.73 2.55 -10.20
N THR A 158 4.88 3.87 -10.18
CA THR A 158 4.13 4.78 -9.29
C THR A 158 3.76 6.07 -10.01
N TYR A 159 2.63 6.65 -9.62
CA TYR A 159 2.23 7.97 -10.10
C TYR A 159 3.01 9.07 -9.37
N HIS A 160 3.74 9.89 -10.10
CA HIS A 160 4.35 11.13 -9.60
C HIS A 160 3.44 12.35 -9.84
N LYS A 161 2.44 12.21 -10.72
CA LYS A 161 1.41 13.19 -11.02
C LYS A 161 0.07 12.48 -11.11
N LEU A 162 -0.95 13.02 -10.43
CA LEU A 162 -2.30 12.48 -10.49
C LEU A 162 -2.95 12.68 -11.87
N PRO A 163 -3.85 11.78 -12.28
CA PRO A 163 -4.59 11.92 -13.53
C PRO A 163 -5.51 13.13 -13.50
N ASN A 164 -5.72 13.74 -14.68
CA ASN A 164 -6.79 14.70 -14.85
C ASN A 164 -8.13 13.97 -14.98
N THR A 165 -8.89 13.94 -13.90
CA THR A 165 -10.19 13.23 -13.85
C THR A 165 -11.34 14.03 -14.43
N LYS A 166 -11.08 15.24 -14.98
CA LYS A 166 -12.11 16.15 -15.51
C LYS A 166 -13.24 16.41 -14.50
N GLY A 167 -12.87 16.50 -13.21
CA GLY A 167 -13.81 16.75 -12.10
C GLY A 167 -14.54 15.51 -11.58
N LYS A 168 -14.29 14.33 -12.12
CA LYS A 168 -14.81 13.07 -11.55
C LYS A 168 -14.06 12.68 -10.28
N VAL A 169 -14.73 11.92 -9.43
CA VAL A 169 -14.17 11.36 -8.19
C VAL A 169 -12.93 10.53 -8.51
N LEU A 170 -11.80 10.84 -7.86
CA LEU A 170 -10.61 10.00 -7.94
C LEU A 170 -10.63 8.98 -6.81
N VAL A 171 -10.48 7.70 -7.15
CA VAL A 171 -10.33 6.57 -6.23
C VAL A 171 -8.92 6.01 -6.37
N SER A 172 -8.21 5.88 -5.25
CA SER A 172 -6.82 5.41 -5.25
C SER A 172 -6.61 4.22 -4.34
N ASP A 173 -6.01 3.15 -4.89
CA ASP A 173 -5.32 2.11 -4.14
C ASP A 173 -3.89 2.57 -3.82
N GLN A 174 -3.65 2.95 -2.57
CA GLN A 174 -2.33 3.34 -2.07
C GLN A 174 -1.63 2.23 -1.27
N SER A 175 -2.10 0.98 -1.32
CA SER A 175 -1.63 -0.08 -0.43
C SER A 175 -0.11 -0.20 -0.33
N SER A 176 0.62 -0.09 -1.44
CA SER A 176 2.07 -0.27 -1.43
C SER A 176 2.89 1.03 -1.33
N MET A 177 2.20 2.16 -1.12
CA MET A 177 2.85 3.45 -0.88
C MET A 177 2.21 4.24 0.27
N PHE A 178 1.20 3.70 0.92
CA PHE A 178 0.47 4.38 1.98
C PHE A 178 1.42 4.91 3.06
N LEU A 179 1.31 6.19 3.39
CA LEU A 179 2.18 6.90 4.34
C LEU A 179 3.69 6.87 3.98
N SER A 180 4.04 6.74 2.71
CA SER A 180 5.44 6.81 2.27
C SER A 180 5.88 8.24 1.93
N ARG A 181 4.93 9.11 1.65
CA ARG A 181 5.11 10.53 1.31
C ARG A 181 3.85 11.32 1.63
N PRO A 182 3.90 12.66 1.73
CA PRO A 182 2.71 13.49 1.79
C PRO A 182 1.83 13.33 0.54
N CYS A 183 0.52 13.44 0.74
CA CYS A 183 -0.47 13.63 -0.33
C CYS A 183 -1.55 14.61 0.13
N ASN A 184 -2.17 15.33 -0.79
CA ASN A 184 -3.33 16.15 -0.48
C ASN A 184 -4.59 15.27 -0.54
N VAL A 185 -5.16 14.92 0.61
CA VAL A 185 -6.34 14.06 0.69
C VAL A 185 -7.53 14.63 -0.09
N SER A 186 -7.62 15.96 -0.21
CA SER A 186 -8.73 16.63 -0.93
C SER A 186 -8.72 16.38 -2.44
N ASP A 187 -7.64 15.89 -3.02
CA ASP A 187 -7.57 15.52 -4.44
C ASP A 187 -8.30 14.19 -4.73
N TYR A 188 -8.68 13.45 -3.67
CA TYR A 188 -9.31 12.13 -3.78
C TYR A 188 -10.72 12.15 -3.20
N GLY A 189 -11.61 11.39 -3.79
CA GLY A 189 -12.88 11.06 -3.15
C GLY A 189 -12.77 9.87 -2.22
N LEU A 190 -11.88 8.92 -2.57
CA LEU A 190 -11.60 7.75 -1.76
C LEU A 190 -10.14 7.31 -1.92
N ILE A 191 -9.46 7.14 -0.80
CA ILE A 191 -8.17 6.45 -0.69
C ILE A 191 -8.40 5.17 0.11
N TRP A 192 -7.81 4.06 -0.32
CA TRP A 192 -7.75 2.88 0.51
C TRP A 192 -6.37 2.22 0.46
N ALA A 193 -6.02 1.49 1.52
CA ALA A 193 -4.74 0.81 1.64
C ALA A 193 -4.84 -0.47 2.46
N GLY A 194 -4.38 -1.58 1.90
CA GLY A 194 -4.10 -2.78 2.67
C GLY A 194 -2.90 -2.55 3.58
N VAL A 195 -3.07 -2.74 4.89
CA VAL A 195 -2.09 -2.27 5.89
C VAL A 195 -0.81 -3.09 5.97
N GLN A 196 -0.79 -4.33 5.47
CA GLN A 196 0.32 -5.29 5.62
C GLN A 196 1.62 -4.91 4.88
N LYS A 197 1.62 -3.83 4.12
CA LYS A 197 2.79 -3.38 3.37
C LYS A 197 3.58 -2.34 4.16
N ASN A 198 2.95 -1.24 4.54
CA ASN A 198 3.66 -0.11 5.13
C ASN A 198 3.32 0.21 6.59
N VAL A 199 2.19 -0.28 7.11
CA VAL A 199 1.66 0.30 8.35
C VAL A 199 1.17 -0.70 9.41
N GLY A 200 1.16 -2.02 9.13
CA GLY A 200 0.69 -2.98 10.12
C GLY A 200 0.69 -4.44 9.68
N PRO A 201 0.04 -5.33 10.40
CA PRO A 201 -0.12 -6.74 10.04
C PRO A 201 -1.21 -6.94 8.98
N ALA A 202 -1.21 -8.11 8.32
CA ALA A 202 -2.24 -8.48 7.35
C ALA A 202 -3.64 -8.60 7.97
N GLY A 203 -4.69 -8.44 7.14
CA GLY A 203 -6.08 -8.71 7.49
C GLY A 203 -7.00 -7.49 7.57
N MET A 204 -6.48 -6.29 7.34
CA MET A 204 -7.24 -5.04 7.41
C MET A 204 -6.88 -4.10 6.24
N ALA A 205 -7.80 -3.24 5.87
CA ALA A 205 -7.57 -2.06 5.05
C ALA A 205 -7.99 -0.80 5.82
N VAL A 206 -7.25 0.29 5.62
CA VAL A 206 -7.71 1.64 5.94
C VAL A 206 -8.44 2.18 4.72
N VAL A 207 -9.58 2.83 4.93
CA VAL A 207 -10.34 3.55 3.91
C VAL A 207 -10.56 4.98 4.39
N ILE A 208 -10.20 5.95 3.56
CA ILE A 208 -10.43 7.38 3.79
C ILE A 208 -11.39 7.81 2.68
N ILE A 209 -12.62 8.11 3.05
CA ILE A 209 -13.70 8.40 2.10
C ILE A 209 -14.39 9.72 2.41
N ARG A 210 -14.62 10.54 1.38
CA ARG A 210 -15.37 11.79 1.52
C ARG A 210 -16.83 11.50 1.86
N GLU A 211 -17.40 12.21 2.81
CA GLU A 211 -18.72 11.90 3.39
C GLU A 211 -19.84 11.91 2.36
N ASP A 212 -19.81 12.82 1.37
CA ASP A 212 -20.80 12.90 0.30
C ASP A 212 -20.84 11.67 -0.63
N LEU A 213 -19.83 10.81 -0.57
CA LEU A 213 -19.76 9.57 -1.33
C LEU A 213 -20.32 8.36 -0.57
N ILE A 214 -20.67 8.53 0.71
CA ILE A 214 -21.24 7.46 1.53
C ILE A 214 -22.74 7.36 1.24
N ARG A 215 -23.12 6.30 0.52
CA ARG A 215 -24.48 6.09 0.02
C ARG A 215 -25.34 5.32 1.00
N GLU A 216 -26.63 5.69 1.04
CA GLU A 216 -27.69 4.96 1.77
C GLU A 216 -28.52 4.05 0.85
N ASP A 217 -28.47 4.29 -0.46
CA ASP A 217 -29.31 3.67 -1.50
C ASP A 217 -28.60 2.50 -2.21
N LEU A 218 -27.85 1.68 -1.47
CA LEU A 218 -27.22 0.48 -2.04
C LEU A 218 -28.30 -0.59 -2.38
N ASP A 219 -27.95 -1.51 -3.31
CA ASP A 219 -28.80 -2.67 -3.60
C ASP A 219 -29.15 -3.39 -2.27
N PRO A 220 -30.45 -3.65 -1.98
CA PRO A 220 -30.88 -4.35 -0.78
C PRO A 220 -30.25 -5.76 -0.58
N LYS A 221 -29.70 -6.34 -1.64
CA LYS A 221 -28.94 -7.60 -1.58
C LYS A 221 -27.50 -7.43 -1.14
N THR A 222 -27.01 -6.19 -1.05
CA THR A 222 -25.63 -5.91 -0.59
C THR A 222 -25.47 -6.42 0.84
N PRO A 223 -24.50 -7.31 1.10
CA PRO A 223 -24.19 -7.70 2.47
C PRO A 223 -23.86 -6.47 3.31
N VAL A 224 -24.45 -6.36 4.49
CA VAL A 224 -24.31 -5.20 5.37
C VAL A 224 -22.86 -4.80 5.63
N TYR A 225 -21.97 -5.78 5.73
CA TYR A 225 -20.54 -5.55 5.95
C TYR A 225 -19.84 -4.85 4.78
N LEU A 226 -20.34 -4.97 3.55
CA LEU A 226 -19.73 -4.34 2.37
C LEU A 226 -20.19 -2.90 2.13
N SER A 227 -21.05 -2.35 2.98
CA SER A 227 -21.46 -0.95 2.95
C SER A 227 -20.49 -0.06 3.75
N TYR A 228 -19.93 0.97 3.11
CA TYR A 228 -19.13 1.97 3.82
C TYR A 228 -19.95 2.74 4.86
N LYS A 229 -21.26 2.96 4.60
CA LYS A 229 -22.15 3.60 5.57
C LYS A 229 -22.22 2.82 6.88
N THR A 230 -22.32 1.49 6.82
CA THR A 230 -22.34 0.63 8.00
C THR A 230 -21.09 0.84 8.89
N HIS A 231 -19.94 0.96 8.26
CA HIS A 231 -18.68 1.21 8.98
C HIS A 231 -18.59 2.65 9.49
N ALA A 232 -19.04 3.62 8.70
CA ALA A 232 -19.01 5.04 9.07
C ALA A 232 -19.94 5.34 10.25
N ASP A 233 -21.17 4.82 10.23
CA ASP A 233 -22.16 5.03 11.31
C ASP A 233 -21.75 4.38 12.65
N ALA A 234 -20.88 3.37 12.59
CA ALA A 234 -20.42 2.61 13.75
C ALA A 234 -18.93 2.85 14.09
N ASP A 235 -18.30 3.88 13.54
CA ASP A 235 -16.88 4.19 13.75
C ASP A 235 -15.98 2.96 13.61
N SER A 236 -16.23 2.14 12.56
CA SER A 236 -15.57 0.86 12.29
C SER A 236 -15.83 -0.26 13.29
N LEU A 237 -16.74 -0.08 14.23
CA LEU A 237 -17.04 -1.02 15.31
C LEU A 237 -18.42 -1.69 15.17
N TYR A 238 -18.96 -1.76 13.93
CA TYR A 238 -20.23 -2.44 13.69
C TYR A 238 -20.24 -3.90 14.16
N ASN A 239 -19.17 -4.63 13.87
CA ASN A 239 -18.89 -5.95 14.42
C ASN A 239 -17.52 -5.95 15.11
N THR A 240 -17.09 -7.06 15.68
CA THR A 240 -15.74 -7.15 16.26
C THR A 240 -14.69 -6.95 15.16
N PRO A 241 -13.93 -5.87 15.19
CA PRO A 241 -12.93 -5.56 14.17
C PRO A 241 -11.66 -6.37 14.40
N ASN A 242 -10.68 -6.22 13.49
CA ASN A 242 -9.32 -6.69 13.75
C ASN A 242 -8.63 -5.75 14.76
N CYS A 243 -8.96 -5.93 16.05
CA CYS A 243 -8.46 -5.09 17.16
C CYS A 243 -6.93 -4.99 17.16
N TRP A 244 -6.27 -6.11 16.91
CA TRP A 244 -4.82 -6.19 16.87
C TRP A 244 -4.22 -5.36 15.73
N ALA A 245 -4.79 -5.43 14.52
CA ALA A 245 -4.31 -4.65 13.40
C ALA A 245 -4.51 -3.14 13.61
N ILE A 246 -5.65 -2.72 14.18
CA ILE A 246 -5.90 -1.30 14.51
C ILE A 246 -4.85 -0.80 15.50
N TYR A 247 -4.59 -1.56 16.57
CA TYR A 247 -3.56 -1.24 17.56
C TYR A 247 -2.17 -1.12 16.94
N CYS A 248 -1.76 -2.12 16.15
CA CYS A 248 -0.44 -2.11 15.50
C CYS A 248 -0.30 -0.92 14.52
N CYS A 249 -1.34 -0.62 13.75
CA CYS A 249 -1.34 0.54 12.85
C CYS A 249 -1.23 1.85 13.62
N GLY A 250 -1.97 2.01 14.73
CA GLY A 250 -1.87 3.17 15.60
C GLY A 250 -0.46 3.39 16.13
N LYS A 251 0.24 2.32 16.53
CA LYS A 251 1.66 2.41 16.94
C LYS A 251 2.57 2.87 15.79
N VAL A 252 2.32 2.41 14.56
CA VAL A 252 3.09 2.87 13.38
C VAL A 252 2.77 4.33 13.06
N PHE A 253 1.50 4.76 13.13
CA PHE A 253 1.12 6.15 12.88
C PHE A 253 1.80 7.09 13.87
N LYS A 254 1.74 6.76 15.17
CA LYS A 254 2.45 7.51 16.21
C LYS A 254 3.96 7.53 15.96
N TYR A 255 4.57 6.40 15.63
CA TYR A 255 5.99 6.33 15.29
C TYR A 255 6.36 7.27 14.15
N LEU A 256 5.55 7.34 13.08
CA LEU A 256 5.78 8.26 11.97
C LEU A 256 5.69 9.73 12.41
N LEU A 257 4.69 10.09 13.23
CA LEU A 257 4.56 11.44 13.80
C LEU A 257 5.78 11.82 14.63
N ASP A 258 6.20 10.94 15.54
CA ASP A 258 7.34 11.17 16.45
C ASP A 258 8.69 11.26 15.70
N ASN A 259 8.75 10.78 14.46
CA ASN A 259 9.94 10.77 13.61
C ASN A 259 9.90 11.78 12.44
N GLY A 260 9.11 12.83 12.57
CA GLY A 260 9.09 13.97 11.64
C GLY A 260 8.03 13.87 10.54
N GLY A 261 7.06 12.98 10.68
CA GLY A 261 5.92 12.88 9.77
C GLY A 261 6.25 12.37 8.38
N LEU A 262 5.36 12.65 7.44
CA LEU A 262 5.46 12.12 6.08
C LEU A 262 6.55 12.80 5.24
N GLU A 263 6.88 14.06 5.51
CA GLU A 263 7.98 14.79 4.85
C GLU A 263 9.34 14.14 5.16
N ALA A 264 9.58 13.83 6.44
CA ALA A 264 10.81 13.15 6.84
C ALA A 264 10.87 11.71 6.30
N MET A 265 9.71 11.04 6.22
CA MET A 265 9.63 9.68 5.67
C MET A 265 9.87 9.69 4.15
N ALA A 266 9.30 10.63 3.41
CA ALA A 266 9.54 10.79 1.97
C ALA A 266 11.03 10.95 1.68
N LYS A 267 11.71 11.86 2.38
CA LYS A 267 13.15 12.05 2.24
C LYS A 267 13.96 10.78 2.50
N ARG A 268 13.65 10.05 3.58
CA ARG A 268 14.30 8.76 3.87
C ARG A 268 14.06 7.73 2.77
N ASN A 269 12.86 7.68 2.21
CA ASN A 269 12.52 6.76 1.14
C ASN A 269 13.24 7.12 -0.17
N GLU A 270 13.35 8.40 -0.51
CA GLU A 270 14.12 8.89 -1.66
C GLU A 270 15.60 8.51 -1.52
N GLU A 271 16.24 8.86 -0.38
CA GLU A 271 17.63 8.53 -0.11
C GLU A 271 17.90 7.02 -0.17
N LYS A 272 16.99 6.22 0.36
CA LYS A 272 17.08 4.76 0.38
C LYS A 272 16.91 4.15 -1.01
N ALA A 273 15.92 4.61 -1.77
CA ALA A 273 15.66 4.13 -3.11
C ALA A 273 16.79 4.51 -4.09
N ALA A 274 17.37 5.72 -3.94
CA ALA A 274 18.50 6.17 -4.74
C ALA A 274 19.69 5.21 -4.64
N VAL A 275 20.01 4.69 -3.45
CA VAL A 275 21.11 3.72 -3.26
C VAL A 275 20.97 2.51 -4.20
N LEU A 276 19.77 1.96 -4.33
CA LEU A 276 19.53 0.79 -5.18
C LEU A 276 19.44 1.18 -6.66
N TYR A 277 18.73 2.25 -6.98
CA TYR A 277 18.55 2.68 -8.37
C TYR A 277 19.86 3.18 -9.01
N ASP A 278 20.71 3.90 -8.26
CA ASP A 278 22.01 4.34 -8.74
C ASP A 278 22.93 3.16 -9.08
N PHE A 279 22.86 2.09 -8.29
CA PHE A 279 23.55 0.84 -8.60
C PHE A 279 22.98 0.18 -9.86
N LEU A 280 21.66 -0.01 -9.94
CA LEU A 280 21.02 -0.66 -11.10
C LEU A 280 21.26 0.10 -12.42
N ASP A 281 21.33 1.42 -12.36
CA ASP A 281 21.59 2.26 -13.54
C ASP A 281 23.06 2.17 -14.05
N GLN A 282 23.98 1.70 -13.22
CA GLN A 282 25.40 1.53 -13.55
C GLN A 282 25.78 0.07 -13.80
N SER A 283 24.99 -0.89 -13.30
CA SER A 283 25.22 -2.32 -13.45
C SER A 283 25.17 -2.74 -14.92
N LYS A 284 26.04 -3.67 -15.29
CA LYS A 284 26.03 -4.33 -16.61
C LYS A 284 25.34 -5.70 -16.55
N PHE A 285 25.05 -6.17 -15.35
CA PHE A 285 24.45 -7.46 -15.07
C PHE A 285 22.99 -7.34 -14.63
N PHE A 286 22.67 -6.36 -13.75
CA PHE A 286 21.33 -6.13 -13.28
C PHE A 286 20.64 -4.99 -14.02
N THR A 287 19.43 -5.21 -14.52
CA THR A 287 18.66 -4.20 -15.26
C THR A 287 17.35 -3.90 -14.54
N GLY A 288 17.10 -2.63 -14.23
CA GLY A 288 15.81 -2.17 -13.69
C GLY A 288 14.68 -2.34 -14.72
N ALA A 289 13.51 -2.77 -14.25
CA ALA A 289 12.39 -3.12 -15.15
C ALA A 289 11.44 -1.95 -15.46
N VAL A 290 11.65 -0.77 -14.88
CA VAL A 290 10.73 0.39 -14.94
C VAL A 290 11.43 1.60 -15.52
N ARG A 291 10.72 2.39 -16.34
CA ARG A 291 11.22 3.69 -16.83
C ARG A 291 11.56 4.60 -15.66
N LYS A 292 12.64 5.37 -15.78
CA LYS A 292 13.21 6.16 -14.66
C LYS A 292 12.20 7.11 -14.04
N GLU A 293 11.40 7.76 -14.87
CA GLU A 293 10.39 8.74 -14.47
C GLU A 293 9.20 8.15 -13.70
N ASP A 294 8.99 6.83 -13.78
CA ASP A 294 7.82 6.15 -13.19
C ASP A 294 8.20 5.17 -12.08
N ARG A 295 9.46 5.20 -11.64
CA ARG A 295 9.99 4.27 -10.63
C ARG A 295 9.36 4.43 -9.26
N SER A 296 8.93 3.32 -8.68
CA SER A 296 8.46 3.25 -7.30
C SER A 296 9.61 3.40 -6.30
N LEU A 297 9.38 4.18 -5.23
CA LEU A 297 10.30 4.25 -4.09
C LEU A 297 10.08 3.08 -3.11
N MET A 298 9.06 2.24 -3.33
CA MET A 298 8.67 1.16 -2.44
C MET A 298 8.98 -0.22 -2.98
N ASN A 299 8.85 -0.43 -4.29
CA ASN A 299 8.99 -1.73 -4.93
C ASN A 299 9.90 -1.60 -6.16
N VAL A 300 11.08 -2.19 -6.08
CA VAL A 300 12.12 -2.09 -7.12
C VAL A 300 12.28 -3.44 -7.80
N PRO A 301 11.61 -3.68 -8.96
CA PRO A 301 11.82 -4.86 -9.77
C PRO A 301 13.06 -4.69 -10.66
N PHE A 302 13.82 -5.76 -10.79
CA PHE A 302 14.98 -5.83 -11.68
C PHE A 302 15.23 -7.27 -12.14
N VAL A 303 16.01 -7.45 -13.18
CA VAL A 303 16.30 -8.75 -13.80
C VAL A 303 17.80 -8.93 -14.00
N THR A 304 18.22 -10.18 -14.14
CA THR A 304 19.54 -10.57 -14.65
C THR A 304 19.42 -10.95 -16.14
N PRO A 305 20.52 -11.27 -16.84
CA PRO A 305 20.46 -11.67 -18.26
C PRO A 305 19.64 -12.94 -18.52
N SER A 306 19.45 -13.82 -17.53
CA SER A 306 18.66 -15.05 -17.70
C SER A 306 17.85 -15.44 -16.46
N LYS A 307 16.81 -16.25 -16.65
CA LYS A 307 15.97 -16.75 -15.55
C LYS A 307 16.74 -17.69 -14.60
N GLU A 308 17.72 -18.38 -15.12
CA GLU A 308 18.61 -19.25 -14.34
C GLU A 308 19.45 -18.42 -13.38
N GLN A 309 19.99 -17.30 -13.87
CA GLN A 309 20.74 -16.34 -13.05
C GLN A 309 19.84 -15.62 -12.04
N ASP A 310 18.59 -15.27 -12.40
CA ASP A 310 17.61 -14.75 -11.44
C ASP A 310 17.44 -15.72 -10.24
N ALA A 311 17.30 -17.01 -10.54
CA ALA A 311 17.10 -18.03 -9.50
C ALA A 311 18.36 -18.22 -8.62
N ASP A 312 19.53 -18.13 -9.23
CA ASP A 312 20.81 -18.25 -8.51
C ASP A 312 21.04 -17.06 -7.57
N VAL A 313 20.82 -15.82 -8.04
CA VAL A 313 20.87 -14.61 -7.20
C VAL A 313 19.89 -14.71 -6.03
N VAL A 314 18.67 -15.21 -6.24
CA VAL A 314 17.69 -15.40 -5.16
C VAL A 314 18.19 -16.40 -4.12
N ALA A 315 18.80 -17.50 -4.54
CA ALA A 315 19.35 -18.51 -3.61
C ALA A 315 20.56 -17.95 -2.83
N ALA A 316 21.49 -17.29 -3.53
CA ALA A 316 22.68 -16.68 -2.95
C ALA A 316 22.32 -15.55 -1.95
N SER A 317 21.36 -14.69 -2.32
CA SER A 317 20.90 -13.59 -1.46
C SER A 317 20.28 -14.11 -0.17
N LYS A 318 19.49 -15.19 -0.24
CA LYS A 318 18.90 -15.80 0.94
C LYS A 318 19.98 -16.37 1.88
N ALA A 319 20.98 -17.02 1.33
CA ALA A 319 22.13 -17.50 2.11
C ALA A 319 22.93 -16.36 2.76
N ALA A 320 22.94 -15.18 2.16
CA ALA A 320 23.58 -13.97 2.68
C ALA A 320 22.70 -13.17 3.68
N GLY A 321 21.50 -13.63 4.02
CA GLY A 321 20.61 -12.99 5.00
C GLY A 321 19.62 -11.97 4.41
N PHE A 322 19.43 -11.99 3.09
CA PHE A 322 18.42 -11.18 2.39
C PHE A 322 17.25 -12.08 1.98
N ASP A 323 16.09 -11.90 2.57
CA ASP A 323 14.94 -12.77 2.30
C ASP A 323 13.93 -12.09 1.36
N ASN A 324 13.19 -12.93 0.60
CA ASN A 324 12.06 -12.53 -0.26
C ASN A 324 12.40 -11.61 -1.46
N LEU A 325 13.60 -11.72 -2.05
CA LEU A 325 13.99 -10.99 -3.25
C LEU A 325 13.39 -11.56 -4.56
N LYS A 326 12.83 -12.76 -4.55
CA LYS A 326 12.22 -13.36 -5.75
C LYS A 326 11.09 -12.50 -6.28
N GLY A 327 11.13 -12.16 -7.56
CA GLY A 327 10.08 -11.45 -8.28
C GLY A 327 8.75 -12.23 -8.30
N HIS A 328 7.66 -11.53 -8.57
CA HIS A 328 6.34 -12.18 -8.64
C HIS A 328 6.28 -13.16 -9.84
N LYS A 329 5.59 -14.29 -9.67
CA LYS A 329 5.48 -15.35 -10.69
C LYS A 329 4.97 -14.89 -12.06
N SER A 330 4.25 -13.77 -12.14
CA SER A 330 3.71 -13.22 -13.40
C SER A 330 4.72 -12.41 -14.20
N VAL A 331 5.80 -11.90 -13.57
CA VAL A 331 6.80 -11.05 -14.23
C VAL A 331 8.21 -11.65 -14.17
N GLY A 332 8.48 -12.53 -13.22
CA GLY A 332 9.82 -13.11 -13.02
C GLY A 332 10.79 -12.15 -12.35
N GLY A 333 12.10 -12.37 -12.58
CA GLY A 333 13.15 -11.51 -12.06
C GLY A 333 13.27 -11.50 -10.53
N LEU A 334 13.79 -10.39 -10.05
CA LEU A 334 13.92 -10.05 -8.64
C LEU A 334 13.05 -8.83 -8.30
N ARG A 335 12.74 -8.66 -7.03
CA ARG A 335 12.09 -7.45 -6.54
C ARG A 335 12.52 -7.16 -5.11
N ALA A 336 13.16 -6.03 -4.88
CA ALA A 336 13.39 -5.49 -3.56
C ALA A 336 12.23 -4.59 -3.14
N SER A 337 11.41 -5.02 -2.18
CA SER A 337 10.39 -4.17 -1.57
C SER A 337 11.00 -3.51 -0.34
N ILE A 338 11.26 -2.20 -0.46
CA ILE A 338 12.04 -1.41 0.50
C ILE A 338 11.18 -0.45 1.33
N TYR A 339 9.96 -0.81 1.59
CA TYR A 339 8.95 -0.03 2.34
C TYR A 339 9.53 0.83 3.48
N ASN A 340 8.70 1.65 4.10
CA ASN A 340 9.12 2.61 5.14
C ASN A 340 10.02 2.01 6.22
N ALA A 341 9.73 0.79 6.67
CA ALA A 341 10.44 0.15 7.78
C ALA A 341 11.77 -0.53 7.39
N MET A 342 12.07 -0.70 6.09
CA MET A 342 13.38 -1.17 5.67
C MET A 342 14.42 -0.09 5.97
N PRO A 343 15.44 -0.36 6.82
CA PRO A 343 16.48 0.62 7.09
C PRO A 343 17.38 0.84 5.87
N LYS A 344 17.98 2.03 5.74
CA LYS A 344 18.89 2.36 4.64
C LYS A 344 20.06 1.38 4.56
N GLU A 345 20.61 1.02 5.71
CA GLU A 345 21.69 0.04 5.85
C GLU A 345 21.35 -1.33 5.27
N GLY A 346 20.06 -1.70 5.28
CA GLY A 346 19.60 -2.95 4.66
C GLY A 346 19.65 -2.90 3.14
N VAL A 347 19.36 -1.74 2.56
CA VAL A 347 19.46 -1.52 1.11
C VAL A 347 20.93 -1.39 0.69
N GLU A 348 21.76 -0.68 1.48
CA GLU A 348 23.21 -0.57 1.27
C GLU A 348 23.87 -1.96 1.30
N ALA A 349 23.53 -2.79 2.29
CA ALA A 349 24.02 -4.15 2.39
C ALA A 349 23.60 -5.02 1.19
N LEU A 350 22.35 -4.86 0.71
CA LEU A 350 21.90 -5.54 -0.50
C LEU A 350 22.72 -5.12 -1.72
N VAL A 351 22.94 -3.82 -1.91
CA VAL A 351 23.73 -3.29 -3.05
C VAL A 351 25.17 -3.81 -3.01
N GLU A 352 25.80 -3.86 -1.85
CA GLU A 352 27.17 -4.45 -1.71
C GLU A 352 27.17 -5.93 -2.05
N PHE A 353 26.15 -6.69 -1.64
CA PHE A 353 25.99 -8.08 -2.05
C PHE A 353 25.85 -8.23 -3.58
N LEU A 354 24.99 -7.39 -4.21
CA LEU A 354 24.75 -7.44 -5.66
C LEU A 354 26.00 -7.05 -6.45
N LYS A 355 26.77 -6.04 -6.02
CA LYS A 355 28.05 -5.67 -6.63
C LYS A 355 29.07 -6.83 -6.60
N LYS A 356 29.18 -7.49 -5.44
CA LYS A 356 30.05 -8.65 -5.29
C LYS A 356 29.62 -9.79 -6.22
N TYR A 357 28.32 -10.07 -6.23
CA TYR A 357 27.75 -11.10 -7.11
C TYR A 357 28.02 -10.80 -8.58
N GLU A 358 27.81 -9.56 -9.05
CA GLU A 358 28.12 -9.11 -10.39
C GLU A 358 29.60 -9.33 -10.73
N ALA A 359 30.51 -8.94 -9.85
CA ALA A 359 31.95 -9.10 -10.08
C ALA A 359 32.40 -10.57 -10.21
N GLU A 360 31.67 -11.51 -9.62
CA GLU A 360 31.97 -12.94 -9.66
C GLU A 360 31.31 -13.67 -10.87
N HIS A 361 30.26 -13.07 -11.51
CA HIS A 361 29.39 -13.76 -12.47
C HIS A 361 29.15 -12.99 -13.79
N ALA A 362 29.63 -11.75 -13.94
CA ALA A 362 29.50 -10.92 -15.13
C ALA A 362 30.61 -11.15 -16.16
#